data_b8b8f8ccc1baaa8197d1e9c04ab9ad65
#
_entry.id   b8b8f8ccc1baaa8197d1e9c04ab9ad65
#
_cell.length_a   1.000
_cell.length_b   1.000
_cell.length_c   1.000
_cell.angle_alpha   90.00
_cell.angle_beta   90.00
_cell.angle_gamma   90.00
#
_symmetry.space_group_name_H-M   'P 1'
#
loop_
_entity.id
_entity.type
_entity.pdbx_description
1 polymer ?
#
loop_
_entity_poly.entity_id
_entity_poly.type
_entity_poly.pdbx_seq_one_letter_code
_entity_poly.pdbx_strand_id
1 'polypeptide(L)'
;GRAKPIDLLARYISAEEEDFSVEMIEPYHYLNGLTLDDFEDLIEDIKVYMRLESRKNQEYWNDIRIIVDEEVRKLKKADGEDVSSGRQAISSEVSNEIVKVFKGKSPKQLEVMKNQIETKLKNKGPGLDVAYWETLLSRLRSYMAHARLRERHEENLRNKLAQLKQEQGVEIEQEQTQDSGQVVDVPQS
;
A
#
# COMPACT_ATOMS: atom_id res chain seq x y z
N GLY A 1 -22.85 13.11 -4.13
CA GLY A 1 -21.44 13.35 -4.28
C GLY A 1 -20.59 12.11 -4.15
N ARG A 2 -19.51 12.09 -4.89
CA ARG A 2 -18.53 11.03 -4.79
C ARG A 2 -17.74 11.16 -3.48
N ALA A 3 -17.45 10.04 -2.82
CA ALA A 3 -16.59 10.02 -1.67
C ALA A 3 -15.19 10.54 -2.06
N LYS A 4 -14.61 11.35 -1.19
CA LYS A 4 -13.23 11.84 -1.41
C LYS A 4 -12.24 10.70 -1.29
N PRO A 5 -11.09 10.75 -2.00
CA PRO A 5 -10.05 9.72 -1.85
C PRO A 5 -9.64 9.49 -0.41
N ILE A 6 -9.53 10.53 0.40
CA ILE A 6 -9.17 10.39 1.82
C ILE A 6 -10.18 9.55 2.58
N ASP A 7 -11.48 9.71 2.29
CA ASP A 7 -12.53 8.95 2.97
C ASP A 7 -12.43 7.45 2.63
N LEU A 8 -12.12 7.13 1.38
CA LEU A 8 -11.94 5.74 0.93
C LEU A 8 -10.71 5.09 1.56
N LEU A 9 -9.61 5.84 1.63
CA LEU A 9 -8.37 5.37 2.24
C LEU A 9 -8.53 5.16 3.75
N ALA A 10 -9.24 6.07 4.42
CA ALA A 10 -9.53 5.96 5.86
C ALA A 10 -10.50 4.80 6.14
N ARG A 11 -11.48 4.60 5.29
CA ARG A 11 -12.41 3.47 5.41
C ARG A 11 -11.68 2.14 5.28
N TYR A 12 -10.72 2.05 4.37
CA TYR A 12 -9.93 0.84 4.19
C TYR A 12 -9.24 0.43 5.49
N ILE A 13 -8.56 1.36 6.15
CA ILE A 13 -7.82 1.07 7.38
C ILE A 13 -8.76 0.81 8.57
N SER A 14 -9.92 1.50 8.62
CA SER A 14 -10.93 1.25 9.65
C SER A 14 -11.57 -0.12 9.51
N ALA A 15 -11.77 -0.59 8.30
CA ALA A 15 -12.37 -1.90 8.02
C ALA A 15 -11.50 -3.05 8.53
N GLU A 16 -10.18 -2.88 8.63
CA GLU A 16 -9.30 -3.89 9.21
C GLU A 16 -9.61 -4.15 10.69
N GLU A 17 -10.08 -3.13 11.40
CA GLU A 17 -10.35 -3.21 12.84
C GLU A 17 -11.77 -3.68 13.15
N GLU A 18 -12.71 -3.44 12.24
CA GLU A 18 -14.12 -3.76 12.40
C GLU A 18 -14.52 -4.95 11.50
N ASP A 19 -14.70 -6.12 12.08
CA ASP A 19 -15.36 -7.29 11.48
C ASP A 19 -14.93 -7.71 10.07
N PHE A 20 -13.68 -7.44 9.67
CA PHE A 20 -13.13 -7.93 8.39
C PHE A 20 -13.99 -7.62 7.17
N SER A 21 -14.75 -6.52 7.19
CA SER A 21 -15.45 -6.04 6.01
C SER A 21 -14.48 -5.35 5.05
N VAL A 22 -13.34 -6.01 4.81
CA VAL A 22 -12.28 -5.50 3.95
C VAL A 22 -12.80 -5.45 2.52
N GLU A 23 -12.65 -4.29 1.89
CA GLU A 23 -12.97 -4.14 0.48
C GLU A 23 -11.96 -4.94 -0.35
N MET A 24 -12.46 -5.53 -1.45
CA MET A 24 -11.63 -6.36 -2.34
C MET A 24 -10.63 -5.53 -3.15
N ILE A 25 -10.72 -4.21 -3.07
CA ILE A 25 -9.91 -3.27 -3.84
C ILE A 25 -8.73 -2.80 -3.01
N GLU A 26 -7.53 -2.89 -3.55
CA GLU A 26 -6.31 -2.37 -2.91
C GLU A 26 -6.39 -0.84 -2.74
N PRO A 27 -5.82 -0.29 -1.65
CA PRO A 27 -5.83 1.17 -1.44
C PRO A 27 -5.25 1.98 -2.60
N TYR A 28 -4.26 1.45 -3.26
CA TYR A 28 -3.63 2.11 -4.40
C TYR A 28 -4.62 2.49 -5.51
N HIS A 29 -5.64 1.66 -5.72
CA HIS A 29 -6.64 1.91 -6.76
C HIS A 29 -7.46 3.19 -6.53
N TYR A 30 -7.58 3.66 -5.29
CA TYR A 30 -8.28 4.91 -4.99
C TYR A 30 -7.53 6.15 -5.48
N LEU A 31 -6.26 5.99 -5.87
CA LEU A 31 -5.43 7.07 -6.40
C LEU A 31 -5.51 7.20 -7.92
N ASN A 32 -6.16 6.25 -8.60
CA ASN A 32 -6.26 6.26 -10.06
C ASN A 32 -7.10 7.43 -10.55
N GLY A 33 -6.59 8.12 -11.57
CA GLY A 33 -7.30 9.19 -12.26
C GLY A 33 -7.37 10.51 -11.50
N LEU A 34 -6.65 10.66 -10.41
CA LEU A 34 -6.60 11.91 -9.66
C LEU A 34 -5.74 12.95 -10.38
N THR A 35 -6.18 14.20 -10.32
CA THR A 35 -5.42 15.34 -10.83
C THR A 35 -4.39 15.82 -9.80
N LEU A 36 -3.51 16.75 -10.22
CA LEU A 36 -2.57 17.38 -9.29
C LEU A 36 -3.30 18.07 -8.13
N ASP A 37 -4.39 18.78 -8.44
CA ASP A 37 -5.18 19.46 -7.40
C ASP A 37 -5.77 18.46 -6.42
N ASP A 38 -6.27 17.33 -6.92
CA ASP A 38 -6.80 16.25 -6.09
C ASP A 38 -5.71 15.69 -5.16
N PHE A 39 -4.49 15.50 -5.67
CA PHE A 39 -3.38 15.02 -4.86
C PHE A 39 -2.94 16.02 -3.81
N GLU A 40 -2.93 17.31 -4.14
CA GLU A 40 -2.58 18.38 -3.19
C GLU A 40 -3.57 18.39 -2.01
N ASP A 41 -4.87 18.30 -2.32
CA ASP A 41 -5.92 18.19 -1.30
C ASP A 41 -5.74 16.93 -0.46
N LEU A 42 -5.45 15.80 -1.11
CA LEU A 42 -5.23 14.53 -0.44
C LEU A 42 -4.04 14.58 0.51
N ILE A 43 -2.94 15.22 0.12
CA ILE A 43 -1.76 15.39 0.98
C ILE A 43 -2.13 16.13 2.26
N GLU A 44 -2.88 17.21 2.14
CA GLU A 44 -3.32 17.98 3.32
C GLU A 44 -4.24 17.15 4.21
N ASP A 45 -5.16 16.38 3.62
CA ASP A 45 -6.04 15.50 4.36
C ASP A 45 -5.26 14.37 5.08
N ILE A 46 -4.25 13.81 4.44
CA ILE A 46 -3.36 12.80 5.05
C ILE A 46 -2.65 13.38 6.27
N LYS A 47 -2.14 14.60 6.16
CA LYS A 47 -1.48 15.27 7.29
C LYS A 47 -2.41 15.42 8.48
N VAL A 48 -3.67 15.76 8.24
CA VAL A 48 -4.70 15.87 9.28
C VAL A 48 -4.93 14.51 9.95
N TYR A 49 -5.11 13.46 9.17
CA TYR A 49 -5.30 12.11 9.72
C TYR A 49 -4.11 11.64 10.55
N MET A 50 -2.89 11.89 10.07
CA MET A 50 -1.68 11.52 10.82
C MET A 50 -1.59 12.23 12.17
N ARG A 51 -2.05 13.48 12.24
CA ARG A 51 -2.09 14.21 13.51
C ARG A 51 -3.19 13.70 14.45
N LEU A 52 -4.38 13.42 13.90
CA LEU A 52 -5.55 12.97 14.67
C LEU A 52 -5.37 11.56 15.22
N GLU A 53 -4.80 10.66 14.44
CA GLU A 53 -4.61 9.27 14.85
C GLU A 53 -3.37 9.07 15.73
N SER A 54 -2.55 10.09 15.87
CA SER A 54 -1.36 10.07 16.71
C SER A 54 -0.36 8.98 16.31
N ARG A 55 -0.34 7.83 16.99
CA ARG A 55 0.59 6.74 16.68
C ARG A 55 -0.04 5.63 15.85
N LYS A 56 -1.37 5.59 15.82
CA LYS A 56 -2.10 4.54 15.15
C LYS A 56 -2.07 4.72 13.65
N ASN A 57 -1.86 3.64 12.94
CA ASN A 57 -1.87 3.61 11.47
C ASN A 57 -0.81 4.51 10.80
N GLN A 58 0.20 4.94 11.52
CA GLN A 58 1.24 5.82 10.98
C GLN A 58 1.97 5.18 9.81
N GLU A 59 2.28 3.89 9.90
CA GLU A 59 2.95 3.17 8.81
C GLU A 59 2.11 3.18 7.53
N TYR A 60 0.81 2.92 7.66
CA TYR A 60 -0.12 2.96 6.52
C TYR A 60 -0.14 4.35 5.87
N TRP A 61 -0.34 5.40 6.66
CA TRP A 61 -0.41 6.76 6.15
C TRP A 61 0.93 7.22 5.56
N ASN A 62 2.04 6.82 6.15
CA ASN A 62 3.37 7.10 5.59
C ASN A 62 3.55 6.44 4.23
N ASP A 63 3.12 5.20 4.07
CA ASP A 63 3.20 4.49 2.80
C ASP A 63 2.32 5.15 1.73
N ILE A 64 1.09 5.50 2.08
CA ILE A 64 0.20 6.25 1.18
C ILE A 64 0.84 7.57 0.78
N ARG A 65 1.43 8.31 1.72
CA ARG A 65 2.09 9.57 1.44
C ARG A 65 3.26 9.42 0.47
N ILE A 66 4.07 8.40 0.66
CA ILE A 66 5.20 8.11 -0.24
C ILE A 66 4.70 7.88 -1.67
N ILE A 67 3.63 7.09 -1.81
CA ILE A 67 3.05 6.77 -3.11
C ILE A 67 2.42 8.01 -3.76
N VAL A 68 1.70 8.82 -2.98
CA VAL A 68 1.11 10.07 -3.46
C VAL A 68 2.19 11.02 -3.96
N ASP A 69 3.29 11.18 -3.21
CA ASP A 69 4.41 12.03 -3.63
C ASP A 69 5.02 11.54 -4.96
N GLU A 70 5.11 10.23 -5.15
CA GLU A 70 5.57 9.65 -6.41
C GLU A 70 4.62 9.95 -7.56
N GLU A 71 3.32 9.80 -7.35
CA GLU A 71 2.32 10.10 -8.37
C GLU A 71 2.34 11.58 -8.76
N VAL A 72 2.47 12.47 -7.78
CA VAL A 72 2.63 13.91 -8.03
C VAL A 72 3.87 14.18 -8.88
N ARG A 73 4.99 13.54 -8.55
CA ARG A 73 6.23 13.69 -9.31
C ARG A 73 6.05 13.24 -10.76
N LYS A 74 5.39 12.10 -10.97
CA LYS A 74 5.11 11.59 -12.32
C LYS A 74 4.24 12.54 -13.13
N LEU A 75 3.21 13.13 -12.51
CA LEU A 75 2.32 14.07 -13.17
C LEU A 75 3.05 15.38 -13.54
N LYS A 76 3.88 15.90 -12.63
CA LYS A 76 4.69 17.09 -12.91
C LYS A 76 5.68 16.85 -14.03
N LYS A 77 6.29 15.68 -14.08
CA LYS A 77 7.21 15.29 -15.16
C LYS A 77 6.48 15.22 -16.50
N ALA A 78 5.27 14.64 -16.53
CA ALA A 78 4.46 14.57 -17.74
C ALA A 78 4.08 15.95 -18.27
N ASP A 79 3.83 16.91 -17.36
CA ASP A 79 3.51 18.29 -17.71
C ASP A 79 4.76 19.14 -18.07
N GLY A 80 5.95 18.57 -17.97
CA GLY A 80 7.18 19.25 -18.28
C GLY A 80 7.67 20.25 -17.23
N GLU A 81 7.00 20.33 -16.07
CA GLU A 81 7.37 21.28 -15.01
C GLU A 81 8.71 20.98 -14.34
N ASP A 82 9.14 19.72 -14.39
CA ASP A 82 10.36 19.25 -13.74
C ASP A 82 11.64 19.57 -14.55
N VAL A 83 11.52 20.07 -15.76
CA VAL A 83 12.66 20.38 -16.63
C VAL A 83 13.46 21.59 -16.12
N SER A 84 12.86 22.43 -15.28
CA SER A 84 13.47 23.67 -14.79
C SER A 84 14.50 23.46 -13.67
N SER A 85 14.60 22.27 -13.11
CA SER A 85 15.49 22.04 -11.96
C SER A 85 16.94 21.67 -12.32
N GLY A 86 17.27 21.58 -13.61
CA GLY A 86 18.62 21.22 -14.06
C GLY A 86 19.06 19.81 -13.68
N ARG A 87 18.24 19.08 -12.99
CA ARG A 87 18.47 17.67 -12.67
C ARG A 87 17.97 16.85 -13.85
N GLN A 88 18.88 16.18 -14.51
CA GLN A 88 18.51 15.27 -15.59
C GLN A 88 17.51 14.26 -15.03
N ALA A 89 16.28 14.35 -15.53
CA ALA A 89 15.32 13.30 -15.27
C ALA A 89 15.95 11.98 -15.73
N ILE A 90 16.10 11.04 -14.81
CA ILE A 90 16.51 9.69 -15.16
C ILE A 90 15.52 9.21 -16.23
N SER A 91 16.02 8.79 -17.38
CA SER A 91 15.17 8.31 -18.46
C SER A 91 14.29 7.15 -17.96
N SER A 92 13.15 6.95 -18.61
CA SER A 92 12.25 5.85 -18.25
C SER A 92 12.94 4.49 -18.35
N GLU A 93 13.91 4.34 -19.24
CA GLU A 93 14.73 3.13 -19.38
C GLU A 93 15.58 2.88 -18.14
N VAL A 94 16.25 3.93 -17.64
CA VAL A 94 17.07 3.82 -16.42
C VAL A 94 16.18 3.57 -15.22
N SER A 95 15.00 4.19 -15.14
CA SER A 95 14.03 3.91 -14.07
C SER A 95 13.59 2.46 -14.08
N ASN A 96 13.36 1.88 -15.25
CA ASN A 96 12.98 0.47 -15.39
C ASN A 96 14.11 -0.46 -14.96
N GLU A 97 15.36 -0.13 -15.30
CA GLU A 97 16.54 -0.89 -14.86
C GLU A 97 16.71 -0.84 -13.34
N ILE A 98 16.48 0.32 -12.73
CA ILE A 98 16.52 0.49 -11.27
C ILE A 98 15.48 -0.40 -10.59
N VAL A 99 14.25 -0.43 -11.09
CA VAL A 99 13.18 -1.26 -10.53
C VAL A 99 13.53 -2.75 -10.63
N LYS A 100 14.17 -3.17 -11.71
CA LYS A 100 14.63 -4.57 -11.87
C LYS A 100 15.59 -4.99 -10.75
N VAL A 101 16.42 -4.07 -10.27
CA VAL A 101 17.36 -4.34 -9.15
C VAL A 101 16.60 -4.70 -7.87
N PHE A 102 15.40 -4.13 -7.67
CA PHE A 102 14.60 -4.37 -6.46
C PHE A 102 13.81 -5.67 -6.51
N LYS A 103 13.44 -6.11 -7.70
CA LYS A 103 12.63 -7.33 -7.86
C LYS A 103 13.36 -8.55 -7.33
N GLY A 104 12.61 -9.42 -6.68
CA GLY A 104 13.15 -10.67 -6.13
C GLY A 104 13.90 -10.53 -4.82
N LYS A 105 14.07 -9.32 -4.32
CA LYS A 105 14.70 -9.09 -3.01
C LYS A 105 13.65 -9.16 -1.90
N SER A 106 14.03 -9.75 -0.78
CA SER A 106 13.18 -9.81 0.41
C SER A 106 13.04 -8.42 1.05
N PRO A 107 12.00 -8.18 1.86
CA PRO A 107 11.88 -6.92 2.60
C PRO A 107 13.12 -6.59 3.42
N LYS A 108 13.77 -7.60 3.99
CA LYS A 108 15.00 -7.44 4.77
C LYS A 108 16.16 -6.96 3.91
N GLN A 109 16.32 -7.55 2.71
CA GLN A 109 17.34 -7.15 1.75
C GLN A 109 17.13 -5.72 1.25
N LEU A 110 15.87 -5.33 1.01
CA LEU A 110 15.52 -3.98 0.60
C LEU A 110 15.83 -2.96 1.71
N GLU A 111 15.56 -3.31 2.97
CA GLU A 111 15.87 -2.46 4.12
C GLU A 111 17.38 -2.24 4.25
N VAL A 112 18.18 -3.29 4.09
CA VAL A 112 19.64 -3.19 4.10
C VAL A 112 20.10 -2.27 2.97
N MET A 113 19.57 -2.42 1.77
CA MET A 113 19.89 -1.58 0.62
C MET A 113 19.55 -0.11 0.91
N LYS A 114 18.37 0.15 1.48
CA LYS A 114 17.94 1.50 1.86
C LYS A 114 18.94 2.13 2.83
N ASN A 115 19.33 1.40 3.86
CA ASN A 115 20.27 1.89 4.86
C ASN A 115 21.66 2.17 4.25
N GLN A 116 22.12 1.35 3.33
CA GLN A 116 23.39 1.56 2.62
C GLN A 116 23.35 2.84 1.77
N ILE A 117 22.25 3.08 1.07
CA ILE A 117 22.08 4.29 0.25
C ILE A 117 22.03 5.53 1.15
N GLU A 118 21.28 5.48 2.24
CA GLU A 118 21.17 6.58 3.20
C GLU A 118 22.53 6.91 3.80
N THR A 119 23.33 5.90 4.17
CA THR A 119 24.68 6.09 4.69
C THR A 119 25.57 6.75 3.65
N LYS A 120 25.49 6.32 2.40
CA LYS A 120 26.28 6.88 1.31
C LYS A 120 25.95 8.36 1.08
N LEU A 121 24.66 8.71 1.12
CA LEU A 121 24.22 10.09 1.01
C LEU A 121 24.65 10.95 2.20
N LYS A 122 24.64 10.36 3.38
CA LYS A 122 25.04 11.05 4.61
C LYS A 122 26.54 11.40 4.62
N ASN A 123 27.37 10.52 4.06
CA ASN A 123 28.82 10.68 4.07
C ASN A 123 29.35 11.52 2.92
N LYS A 124 28.57 11.95 1.97
CA LYS A 124 28.85 12.85 0.83
C LYS A 124 30.33 13.01 0.48
N GLY A 125 30.96 11.94 -0.05
CA GLY A 125 32.33 11.98 -0.50
C GLY A 125 32.51 12.74 -1.82
N PRO A 126 33.75 13.17 -2.14
CA PRO A 126 34.04 13.79 -3.43
C PRO A 126 33.76 12.81 -4.57
N GLY A 127 33.13 13.31 -5.64
CA GLY A 127 32.76 12.49 -6.78
C GLY A 127 31.45 11.73 -6.67
N LEU A 128 30.71 11.88 -5.57
CA LEU A 128 29.40 11.23 -5.41
C LEU A 128 28.34 11.96 -6.23
N ASP A 129 27.66 11.24 -7.09
CA ASP A 129 26.48 11.76 -7.80
C ASP A 129 25.27 11.74 -6.87
N VAL A 130 25.11 12.83 -6.10
CA VAL A 130 24.05 12.95 -5.09
C VAL A 130 22.66 12.81 -5.72
N ALA A 131 22.45 13.43 -6.88
CA ALA A 131 21.17 13.39 -7.57
C ALA A 131 20.78 11.95 -7.93
N TYR A 132 21.72 11.15 -8.43
CA TYR A 132 21.49 9.75 -8.75
C TYR A 132 21.10 8.93 -7.51
N TRP A 133 21.87 9.09 -6.41
CA TRP A 133 21.62 8.33 -5.19
C TRP A 133 20.32 8.75 -4.50
N GLU A 134 19.97 10.03 -4.52
CA GLU A 134 18.69 10.51 -4.00
C GLU A 134 17.51 9.94 -4.81
N THR A 135 17.65 9.89 -6.14
CA THR A 135 16.63 9.31 -7.00
C THR A 135 16.48 7.82 -6.74
N LEU A 136 17.60 7.11 -6.60
CA LEU A 136 17.60 5.67 -6.29
C LEU A 136 16.90 5.42 -4.96
N LEU A 137 17.19 6.22 -3.93
CA LEU A 137 16.55 6.11 -2.62
C LEU A 137 15.03 6.37 -2.70
N SER A 138 14.64 7.40 -3.43
CA SER A 138 13.22 7.73 -3.63
C SER A 138 12.48 6.57 -4.31
N ARG A 139 13.07 5.98 -5.35
CA ARG A 139 12.49 4.82 -6.05
C ARG A 139 12.37 3.61 -5.15
N LEU A 140 13.41 3.36 -4.34
CA LEU A 140 13.41 2.25 -3.40
C LEU A 140 12.33 2.41 -2.33
N ARG A 141 12.21 3.59 -1.74
CA ARG A 141 11.18 3.89 -0.74
C ARG A 141 9.78 3.68 -1.30
N SER A 142 9.55 4.14 -2.53
CA SER A 142 8.28 3.96 -3.22
C SER A 142 8.00 2.47 -3.48
N TYR A 143 8.99 1.73 -3.97
CA TYR A 143 8.86 0.29 -4.20
C TYR A 143 8.51 -0.45 -2.90
N MET A 144 9.18 -0.11 -1.80
CA MET A 144 8.92 -0.71 -0.50
C MET A 144 7.53 -0.35 0.04
N ALA A 145 7.08 0.89 -0.15
CA ALA A 145 5.74 1.31 0.25
C ALA A 145 4.66 0.53 -0.50
N HIS A 146 4.81 0.38 -1.82
CA HIS A 146 3.89 -0.43 -2.63
C HIS A 146 3.89 -1.90 -2.16
N ALA A 147 5.07 -2.45 -1.88
CA ALA A 147 5.20 -3.83 -1.42
C ALA A 147 4.50 -4.04 -0.07
N ARG A 148 4.66 -3.09 0.87
CA ARG A 148 4.00 -3.18 2.18
C ARG A 148 2.48 -3.10 2.06
N LEU A 149 1.96 -2.20 1.24
CA LEU A 149 0.51 -2.09 1.04
C LEU A 149 -0.06 -3.33 0.35
N ARG A 150 0.66 -3.89 -0.61
CA ARG A 150 0.25 -5.14 -1.27
C ARG A 150 0.22 -6.29 -0.27
N GLU A 151 1.25 -6.44 0.54
CA GLU A 151 1.31 -7.48 1.56
C GLU A 151 0.19 -7.33 2.59
N ARG A 152 -0.08 -6.10 3.03
CA ARG A 152 -1.22 -5.79 3.91
C ARG A 152 -2.53 -6.24 3.30
N HIS A 153 -2.74 -5.93 2.04
CA HIS A 153 -3.97 -6.29 1.33
C HIS A 153 -4.11 -7.81 1.18
N GLU A 154 -3.03 -8.49 0.81
CA GLU A 154 -3.01 -9.95 0.71
C GLU A 154 -3.32 -10.61 2.06
N GLU A 155 -2.75 -10.10 3.14
CA GLU A 155 -3.05 -10.57 4.49
C GLU A 155 -4.52 -10.36 4.85
N ASN A 156 -5.07 -9.20 4.55
CA ASN A 156 -6.48 -8.89 4.77
C ASN A 156 -7.39 -9.84 4.00
N LEU A 157 -7.04 -10.16 2.76
CA LEU A 157 -7.79 -11.11 1.93
C LEU A 157 -7.70 -12.53 2.50
N ARG A 158 -6.53 -12.96 2.96
CA ARG A 158 -6.36 -14.27 3.60
C ARG A 158 -7.21 -14.38 4.86
N ASN A 159 -7.20 -13.34 5.68
CA ASN A 159 -8.01 -13.31 6.93
C ASN A 159 -9.50 -13.36 6.62
N LYS A 160 -9.95 -12.62 5.62
CA LYS A 160 -11.34 -12.62 5.18
C LYS A 160 -11.76 -14.00 4.65
N LEU A 161 -10.90 -14.61 3.84
CA LEU A 161 -11.15 -15.94 3.30
C LEU A 161 -11.24 -16.99 4.41
N ALA A 162 -10.34 -16.93 5.39
CA ALA A 162 -10.35 -17.84 6.55
C ALA A 162 -11.65 -17.67 7.36
N GLN A 163 -12.09 -16.42 7.56
CA GLN A 163 -13.35 -16.13 8.25
C GLN A 163 -14.54 -16.68 7.50
N LEU A 164 -14.61 -16.49 6.18
CA LEU A 164 -15.70 -17.03 5.36
C LEU A 164 -15.74 -18.56 5.38
N LYS A 165 -14.59 -19.21 5.35
CA LYS A 165 -14.50 -20.68 5.47
C LYS A 165 -14.98 -21.15 6.83
N GLN A 166 -14.64 -20.43 7.90
CA GLN A 166 -15.09 -20.76 9.26
C GLN A 166 -16.60 -20.61 9.38
N GLU A 167 -17.19 -19.56 8.85
CA GLU A 167 -18.64 -19.35 8.83
C GLU A 167 -19.35 -20.45 8.05
N GLN A 168 -18.84 -20.83 6.87
CA GLN A 168 -19.37 -21.95 6.09
C GLN A 168 -19.24 -23.28 6.84
N GLY A 169 -18.12 -23.49 7.53
CA GLY A 169 -17.93 -24.68 8.36
C GLY A 169 -18.95 -24.79 9.48
N VAL A 170 -19.25 -23.69 10.16
CA VAL A 170 -20.28 -23.63 11.19
C VAL A 170 -21.68 -23.90 10.61
N GLU A 171 -22.01 -23.33 9.46
CA GLU A 171 -23.28 -23.59 8.75
C GLU A 171 -23.41 -25.05 8.35
N ILE A 172 -22.36 -25.65 7.80
CA ILE A 172 -22.34 -27.07 7.42
C ILE A 172 -22.53 -27.97 8.65
N GLU A 173 -21.88 -27.67 9.77
CA GLU A 173 -22.04 -28.39 11.00
C GLU A 173 -23.47 -28.28 11.56
N GLN A 174 -24.09 -27.09 11.48
CA GLN A 174 -25.48 -26.89 11.90
C GLN A 174 -26.46 -27.66 11.01
N GLU A 175 -26.25 -27.68 9.70
CA GLU A 175 -27.05 -28.44 8.74
C GLU A 175 -26.90 -29.96 9.00
N GLN A 176 -25.70 -30.44 9.24
CA GLN A 176 -25.42 -31.84 9.55
C GLN A 176 -26.07 -32.28 10.86
N THR A 177 -26.05 -31.43 11.89
CA THR A 177 -26.73 -31.72 13.17
C THR A 177 -28.24 -31.70 13.02
N GLN A 178 -28.82 -30.88 12.18
CA GLN A 178 -30.25 -30.89 11.87
C GLN A 178 -30.64 -32.14 11.10
N ASP A 179 -29.86 -32.54 10.11
CA ASP A 179 -30.10 -33.76 9.32
C ASP A 179 -29.96 -35.02 10.18
N SER A 180 -28.98 -35.08 11.06
CA SER A 180 -28.83 -36.23 11.98
C SER A 180 -29.95 -36.29 13.05
N GLY A 181 -30.58 -35.17 13.35
CA GLY A 181 -31.75 -35.09 14.22
C GLY A 181 -33.04 -35.66 13.60
N GLN A 182 -33.14 -35.68 12.28
CA GLN A 182 -34.30 -36.23 11.55
C GLN A 182 -34.23 -37.74 11.35
N VAL A 183 -33.06 -38.35 11.48
CA VAL A 183 -32.85 -39.78 11.23
C VAL A 183 -33.14 -40.66 12.47
N VAL A 184 -33.47 -40.06 13.63
CA VAL A 184 -33.61 -40.77 14.89
C VAL A 184 -35.01 -41.40 15.08
N ASP A 185 -35.98 -41.13 14.22
CA ASP A 185 -37.31 -41.71 14.34
C ASP A 185 -37.51 -42.87 13.33
N VAL A 186 -36.79 -43.94 13.51
CA VAL A 186 -37.18 -45.22 12.90
C VAL A 186 -38.07 -45.92 13.91
N PRO A 187 -39.36 -46.06 13.65
CA PRO A 187 -40.23 -46.82 14.56
C PRO A 187 -39.79 -48.27 14.54
N GLN A 188 -39.32 -48.73 15.68
CA GLN A 188 -39.16 -50.16 15.91
C GLN A 188 -40.55 -50.76 16.05
N SER A 189 -40.97 -51.46 15.03
CA SER A 189 -42.12 -52.34 15.15
C SER A 189 -41.76 -53.57 15.92
#